data_550009cb213087cfb7a60642ecf87429
#
_entry.id   550009cb213087cfb7a60642ecf87429
#
_cell.length_a   1.000
_cell.length_b   1.000
_cell.length_c   1.000
_cell.angle_alpha   90.00
_cell.angle_beta   90.00
_cell.angle_gamma   90.00
#
_symmetry.space_group_name_H-M   'P 1'
#
loop_
_entity.id
_entity.type
_entity.pdbx_description
1 polymer ?
#
loop_
_entity_poly.entity_id
_entity_poly.type
_entity_poly.pdbx_seq_one_letter_code
_entity_poly.pdbx_strand_id
1 'polypeptide(L)'
;MNAGILKAQGLCKSYKDKEVLHNLDLTIEPGKIYGLIGRNGAGKTTLLGILTAQNTKNSGEVTYDGQPVWENQKALNDICFSRELQATLFSGPNNLKVKHYLKSAAIYYSRWDQDYAGRLLEEFKLEKKKKISQLSKGQMSMVTILIALASKAPITILDEPAA
;
A
#
# COMPACT_ATOMS: atom_id res chain seq x y z
N MET A 1 5.16 -14.78 -15.29
CA MET A 1 5.76 -14.77 -13.93
C MET A 1 4.63 -15.10 -12.97
N ASN A 2 4.75 -16.20 -12.23
CA ASN A 2 3.74 -16.53 -11.22
C ASN A 2 3.80 -15.45 -10.14
N ALA A 3 2.71 -14.74 -9.94
CA ALA A 3 2.55 -13.87 -8.79
C ALA A 3 2.57 -14.76 -7.54
N GLY A 4 3.30 -14.34 -6.52
CA GLY A 4 3.48 -15.14 -5.32
C GLY A 4 2.24 -15.18 -4.42
N ILE A 5 2.16 -16.19 -3.58
CA ILE A 5 1.13 -16.30 -2.54
C ILE A 5 1.61 -15.57 -1.31
N LEU A 6 0.82 -14.59 -0.84
CA LEU A 6 1.05 -13.93 0.45
C LEU A 6 0.19 -14.60 1.52
N LYS A 7 0.83 -15.11 2.57
CA LYS A 7 0.16 -15.90 3.61
C LYS A 7 0.50 -15.39 5.00
N ALA A 8 -0.50 -15.28 5.86
CA ALA A 8 -0.37 -15.09 7.29
C ALA A 8 -0.88 -16.33 8.00
N GLN A 9 -0.17 -16.81 9.04
CA GLN A 9 -0.55 -17.97 9.85
C GLN A 9 -0.36 -17.69 11.33
N GLY A 10 -1.40 -17.93 12.12
CA GLY A 10 -1.40 -17.76 13.57
C GLY A 10 -1.04 -16.34 14.02
N LEU A 11 -1.40 -15.33 13.21
CA LEU A 11 -0.93 -13.97 13.41
C LEU A 11 -1.59 -13.32 14.60
N CYS A 12 -0.80 -12.90 15.59
CA CYS A 12 -1.25 -12.14 16.75
C CYS A 12 -0.56 -10.78 16.83
N LYS A 13 -1.30 -9.77 17.26
CA LYS A 13 -0.77 -8.44 17.53
C LYS A 13 -1.52 -7.78 18.67
N SER A 14 -0.74 -7.27 19.64
CA SER A 14 -1.23 -6.45 20.75
C SER A 14 -0.52 -5.10 20.79
N TYR A 15 -1.20 -4.08 21.24
CA TYR A 15 -0.66 -2.77 21.60
C TYR A 15 -1.00 -2.51 23.07
N LYS A 16 0.03 -2.47 23.92
CA LYS A 16 -0.14 -2.44 25.38
C LYS A 16 -1.08 -3.59 25.82
N ASP A 17 -2.18 -3.26 26.46
CA ASP A 17 -3.14 -4.22 27.01
C ASP A 17 -4.26 -4.61 26.03
N LYS A 18 -4.23 -4.08 24.80
CA LYS A 18 -5.25 -4.37 23.80
C LYS A 18 -4.73 -5.31 22.71
N GLU A 19 -5.26 -6.51 22.68
CA GLU A 19 -5.07 -7.43 21.56
C GLU A 19 -5.92 -6.95 20.36
N VAL A 20 -5.28 -6.88 19.19
CA VAL A 20 -5.87 -6.33 17.94
C VAL A 20 -6.01 -7.42 16.88
N LEU A 21 -5.08 -8.36 16.83
CA LEU A 21 -5.15 -9.54 15.97
C LEU A 21 -5.02 -10.79 16.82
N HIS A 22 -5.98 -11.72 16.65
CA HIS A 22 -6.15 -12.91 17.46
C HIS A 22 -6.00 -14.15 16.59
N ASN A 23 -4.82 -14.80 16.58
CA ASN A 23 -4.55 -16.05 15.86
C ASN A 23 -5.12 -16.07 14.42
N LEU A 24 -4.84 -15.01 13.65
CA LEU A 24 -5.44 -14.77 12.34
C LEU A 24 -4.70 -15.56 11.26
N ASP A 25 -5.45 -16.30 10.46
CA ASP A 25 -4.97 -16.95 9.24
C ASP A 25 -5.56 -16.25 8.02
N LEU A 26 -4.72 -15.99 7.02
CA LEU A 26 -5.12 -15.36 5.76
C LEU A 26 -4.23 -15.88 4.62
N THR A 27 -4.84 -16.16 3.47
CA THR A 27 -4.11 -16.46 2.24
C THR A 27 -4.60 -15.56 1.13
N ILE A 28 -3.68 -14.84 0.50
CA ILE A 28 -3.92 -14.00 -0.67
C ILE A 28 -3.26 -14.67 -1.88
N GLU A 29 -4.09 -15.09 -2.82
CA GLU A 29 -3.69 -15.81 -4.02
C GLU A 29 -3.63 -14.87 -5.24
N PRO A 30 -2.77 -15.16 -6.21
CA PRO A 30 -2.68 -14.35 -7.43
C PRO A 30 -3.99 -14.33 -8.22
N GLY A 31 -4.23 -13.20 -8.91
CA GLY A 31 -5.39 -13.03 -9.80
C GLY A 31 -6.73 -12.90 -9.08
N LYS A 32 -6.73 -12.74 -7.76
CA LYS A 32 -7.95 -12.54 -6.96
C LYS A 32 -8.01 -11.13 -6.37
N ILE A 33 -9.22 -10.64 -6.13
CA ILE A 33 -9.50 -9.38 -5.42
C ILE A 33 -10.12 -9.74 -4.07
N TYR A 34 -9.55 -9.19 -3.00
CA TYR A 34 -10.00 -9.40 -1.63
C TYR A 34 -10.51 -8.09 -1.03
N GLY A 35 -11.67 -8.12 -0.41
CA GLY A 35 -12.20 -7.01 0.39
C GLY A 35 -12.00 -7.26 1.87
N LEU A 36 -11.25 -6.38 2.55
CA LEU A 36 -11.08 -6.42 4.01
C LEU A 36 -12.13 -5.53 4.67
N ILE A 37 -13.14 -6.13 5.26
CA ILE A 37 -14.28 -5.44 5.87
C ILE A 37 -14.19 -5.55 7.40
N GLY A 38 -14.52 -4.47 8.09
CA GLY A 38 -14.55 -4.45 9.56
C GLY A 38 -14.77 -3.04 10.10
N ARG A 39 -15.20 -2.93 11.36
CA ARG A 39 -15.42 -1.65 12.05
C ARG A 39 -14.09 -0.87 12.20
N ASN A 40 -14.19 0.45 12.43
CA ASN A 40 -13.02 1.25 12.79
C ASN A 40 -12.38 0.70 14.09
N GLY A 41 -11.06 0.58 14.09
CA GLY A 41 -10.32 -0.01 15.19
C GLY A 41 -10.31 -1.55 15.25
N ALA A 42 -10.88 -2.25 14.25
CA ALA A 42 -10.85 -3.72 14.16
C ALA A 42 -9.50 -4.31 13.75
N GLY A 43 -8.45 -3.50 13.59
CA GLY A 43 -7.11 -4.00 13.26
C GLY A 43 -6.78 -4.07 11.75
N LYS A 44 -7.66 -3.59 10.86
CA LYS A 44 -7.42 -3.63 9.39
C LYS A 44 -6.06 -3.05 9.00
N THR A 45 -5.80 -1.80 9.34
CA THR A 45 -4.53 -1.11 9.04
C THR A 45 -3.33 -1.79 9.73
N THR A 46 -3.53 -2.36 10.93
CA THR A 46 -2.50 -3.16 11.61
C THR A 46 -2.15 -4.41 10.82
N LEU A 47 -3.16 -5.16 10.38
CA LEU A 47 -2.98 -6.34 9.54
C LEU A 47 -2.24 -5.99 8.24
N LEU A 48 -2.73 -4.98 7.50
CA LEU A 48 -2.11 -4.53 6.26
C LEU A 48 -0.65 -4.09 6.47
N GLY A 49 -0.37 -3.36 7.56
CA GLY A 49 0.99 -2.96 7.91
C GLY A 49 1.93 -4.14 8.23
N ILE A 50 1.42 -5.23 8.82
CA ILE A 50 2.21 -6.43 9.10
C ILE A 50 2.43 -7.24 7.81
N LEU A 51 1.41 -7.39 6.97
CA LEU A 51 1.52 -8.08 5.68
C LEU A 51 2.54 -7.42 4.75
N THR A 52 2.81 -6.14 4.94
CA THR A 52 3.74 -5.33 4.13
C THR A 52 5.06 -5.03 4.85
N ALA A 53 5.36 -5.72 5.94
CA ALA A 53 6.56 -5.53 6.77
C ALA A 53 6.77 -4.09 7.30
N GLN A 54 5.71 -3.28 7.40
CA GLN A 54 5.79 -1.94 8.00
C GLN A 54 5.56 -1.96 9.51
N ASN A 55 4.90 -3.00 10.02
CA ASN A 55 4.66 -3.22 11.45
C ASN A 55 5.15 -4.59 11.86
N THR A 56 5.66 -4.69 13.09
CA THR A 56 6.02 -5.97 13.71
C THR A 56 4.79 -6.68 14.26
N LYS A 57 4.82 -8.01 14.22
CA LYS A 57 3.86 -8.90 14.88
C LYS A 57 4.35 -9.32 16.27
N ASN A 58 3.46 -9.85 17.12
CA ASN A 58 3.85 -10.49 18.38
C ASN A 58 4.16 -11.98 18.17
N SER A 59 3.31 -12.68 17.41
CA SER A 59 3.52 -14.09 17.07
C SER A 59 2.91 -14.43 15.71
N GLY A 60 3.08 -15.67 15.25
CA GLY A 60 2.65 -16.14 13.94
C GLY A 60 3.68 -15.84 12.86
N GLU A 61 3.34 -16.10 11.62
CA GLU A 61 4.19 -15.89 10.45
C GLU A 61 3.49 -15.13 9.34
N VAL A 62 4.27 -14.37 8.56
CA VAL A 62 3.83 -13.81 7.27
C VAL A 62 4.88 -14.18 6.22
N THR A 63 4.43 -14.88 5.19
CA THR A 63 5.30 -15.38 4.11
C THR A 63 4.82 -14.92 2.75
N TYR A 64 5.76 -14.71 1.85
CA TYR A 64 5.54 -14.48 0.42
C TYR A 64 6.30 -15.58 -0.36
N ASP A 65 5.60 -16.40 -1.13
CA ASP A 65 6.17 -17.59 -1.77
C ASP A 65 6.89 -18.53 -0.78
N GLY A 66 6.35 -18.69 0.44
CA GLY A 66 6.94 -19.54 1.48
C GLY A 66 8.16 -18.95 2.18
N GLN A 67 8.59 -17.72 1.84
CA GLN A 67 9.68 -17.02 2.51
C GLN A 67 9.15 -15.89 3.39
N PRO A 68 9.73 -15.61 4.55
CA PRO A 68 9.31 -14.49 5.39
C PRO A 68 9.26 -13.18 4.59
N VAL A 69 8.23 -12.35 4.85
CA VAL A 69 8.12 -11.01 4.21
C VAL A 69 9.09 -10.01 4.84
N TRP A 70 9.37 -10.17 6.15
CA TRP A 70 10.26 -9.27 6.89
C TRP A 70 11.70 -9.35 6.34
N GLU A 71 12.29 -8.18 6.06
CA GLU A 71 13.63 -8.04 5.47
C GLU A 71 13.84 -8.81 4.15
N ASN A 72 12.77 -9.09 3.42
CA ASN A 72 12.80 -9.80 2.16
C ASN A 72 12.62 -8.83 0.98
N GLN A 73 13.72 -8.51 0.31
CA GLN A 73 13.73 -7.55 -0.81
C GLN A 73 12.80 -7.98 -1.96
N LYS A 74 12.71 -9.28 -2.26
CA LYS A 74 11.80 -9.79 -3.31
C LYS A 74 10.35 -9.50 -2.93
N ALA A 75 9.95 -9.84 -1.70
CA ALA A 75 8.59 -9.58 -1.22
C ALA A 75 8.26 -8.08 -1.23
N LEU A 76 9.19 -7.24 -0.74
CA LEU A 76 9.00 -5.78 -0.71
C LEU A 76 8.89 -5.16 -2.11
N ASN A 77 9.58 -5.70 -3.11
CA ASN A 77 9.48 -5.26 -4.52
C ASN A 77 8.19 -5.73 -5.19
N ASP A 78 7.60 -6.81 -4.72
CA ASP A 78 6.41 -7.42 -5.29
C ASP A 78 5.10 -6.97 -4.63
N ILE A 79 5.18 -6.26 -3.49
CA ILE A 79 4.03 -5.77 -2.75
C ILE A 79 4.00 -4.23 -2.77
N CYS A 80 2.99 -3.67 -3.41
CA CYS A 80 2.70 -2.23 -3.32
C CYS A 80 1.66 -1.99 -2.24
N PHE A 81 1.98 -1.15 -1.26
CA PHE A 81 1.05 -0.73 -0.23
C PHE A 81 0.74 0.76 -0.34
N SER A 82 -0.48 1.07 -0.70
CA SER A 82 -0.99 2.44 -0.81
C SER A 82 -1.81 2.80 0.41
N ARG A 83 -1.40 3.88 1.07
CA ARG A 83 -2.09 4.50 2.21
C ARG A 83 -2.58 5.89 1.85
N GLU A 84 -3.52 6.41 2.65
CA GLU A 84 -3.95 7.81 2.56
C GLU A 84 -2.76 8.77 2.69
N LEU A 85 -2.66 9.71 1.75
CA LEU A 85 -1.70 10.81 1.84
C LEU A 85 -2.20 11.85 2.84
N GLN A 86 -1.34 12.20 3.79
CA GLN A 86 -1.60 13.29 4.72
C GLN A 86 -1.00 14.59 4.18
N ALA A 87 -1.83 15.59 3.90
CA ALA A 87 -1.38 16.89 3.39
C ALA A 87 -0.32 17.55 4.28
N THR A 88 -0.36 17.29 5.59
CA THR A 88 0.60 17.82 6.57
C THR A 88 2.03 17.37 6.32
N LEU A 89 2.24 16.19 5.71
CA LEU A 89 3.57 15.69 5.36
C LEU A 89 4.20 16.45 4.18
N PHE A 90 3.39 17.20 3.43
CA PHE A 90 3.81 17.95 2.23
C PHE A 90 3.82 19.47 2.47
N SER A 91 4.10 19.92 3.68
CA SER A 91 4.28 21.32 4.03
C SER A 91 5.74 21.78 3.86
N GLY A 92 5.96 23.08 3.63
CA GLY A 92 7.29 23.64 3.50
C GLY A 92 8.12 23.08 2.33
N PRO A 93 9.41 22.75 2.54
CA PRO A 93 10.31 22.25 1.50
C PRO A 93 9.86 20.95 0.83
N ASN A 94 9.08 20.12 1.55
CA ASN A 94 8.58 18.83 1.08
C ASN A 94 7.35 18.96 0.19
N ASN A 95 6.93 20.19 -0.14
CA ASN A 95 5.72 20.42 -0.92
C ASN A 95 5.96 20.20 -2.42
N LEU A 96 6.02 18.95 -2.81
CA LEU A 96 6.26 18.52 -4.18
C LEU A 96 5.04 18.76 -5.07
N LYS A 97 5.29 19.00 -6.36
CA LYS A 97 4.26 18.94 -7.40
C LYS A 97 3.93 17.47 -7.69
N VAL A 98 2.69 17.17 -8.11
CA VAL A 98 2.23 15.83 -8.48
C VAL A 98 3.24 15.13 -9.39
N LYS A 99 3.70 15.78 -10.47
CA LYS A 99 4.69 15.19 -11.39
C LYS A 99 6.00 14.77 -10.73
N HIS A 100 6.48 15.50 -9.73
CA HIS A 100 7.72 15.17 -9.04
C HIS A 100 7.50 14.03 -8.04
N TYR A 101 6.35 14.02 -7.39
CA TYR A 101 5.96 12.94 -6.49
C TYR A 101 5.84 11.60 -7.23
N LEU A 102 5.18 11.59 -8.41
CA LEU A 102 5.10 10.41 -9.26
C LEU A 102 6.47 9.96 -9.77
N LYS A 103 7.34 10.92 -10.15
CA LYS A 103 8.72 10.60 -10.54
C LYS A 103 9.51 9.95 -9.39
N SER A 104 9.32 10.43 -8.17
CA SER A 104 9.94 9.81 -6.99
C SER A 104 9.39 8.40 -6.75
N ALA A 105 8.07 8.20 -6.84
CA ALA A 105 7.45 6.89 -6.70
C ALA A 105 7.98 5.90 -7.74
N ALA A 106 8.14 6.33 -8.99
CA ALA A 106 8.65 5.50 -10.10
C ALA A 106 10.05 4.89 -9.82
N ILE A 107 10.87 5.54 -8.99
CA ILE A 107 12.21 5.04 -8.64
C ILE A 107 12.12 3.78 -7.77
N TYR A 108 11.08 3.66 -6.95
CA TYR A 108 10.92 2.54 -6.00
C TYR A 108 10.30 1.30 -6.62
N TYR A 109 9.60 1.43 -7.76
CA TYR A 109 8.87 0.31 -8.37
C TYR A 109 9.55 -0.13 -9.66
N SER A 110 10.21 -1.29 -9.63
CA SER A 110 10.95 -1.85 -10.78
C SER A 110 10.07 -2.14 -12.00
N ARG A 111 8.76 -2.29 -11.82
CA ARG A 111 7.77 -2.56 -12.88
C ARG A 111 6.93 -1.33 -13.23
N TRP A 112 7.38 -0.13 -12.83
CA TRP A 112 6.64 1.10 -13.08
C TRP A 112 6.27 1.26 -14.56
N ASP A 113 4.99 1.44 -14.83
CA ASP A 113 4.44 1.70 -16.15
C ASP A 113 4.17 3.19 -16.33
N GLN A 114 5.11 3.88 -16.99
CA GLN A 114 5.06 5.34 -17.19
C GLN A 114 3.89 5.77 -18.07
N ASP A 115 3.58 4.99 -19.12
CA ASP A 115 2.49 5.31 -20.04
C ASP A 115 1.14 5.12 -19.38
N TYR A 116 1.01 4.07 -18.58
CA TYR A 116 -0.20 3.84 -17.79
C TYR A 116 -0.41 4.93 -16.73
N ALA A 117 0.65 5.34 -16.04
CA ALA A 117 0.59 6.48 -15.12
C ALA A 117 0.15 7.78 -15.82
N GLY A 118 0.60 7.99 -17.06
CA GLY A 118 0.18 9.12 -17.89
C GLY A 118 -1.31 9.09 -18.21
N ARG A 119 -1.83 7.95 -18.63
CA ARG A 119 -3.28 7.76 -18.90
C ARG A 119 -4.13 7.96 -17.65
N LEU A 120 -3.74 7.38 -16.51
CA LEU A 120 -4.45 7.56 -15.23
C LEU A 120 -4.46 9.01 -14.76
N LEU A 121 -3.38 9.77 -14.97
CA LEU A 121 -3.35 11.21 -14.68
C LEU A 121 -4.43 11.98 -15.44
N GLU A 122 -4.62 11.65 -16.72
CA GLU A 122 -5.64 12.28 -17.58
C GLU A 122 -7.04 11.84 -17.16
N GLU A 123 -7.26 10.56 -16.95
CA GLU A 123 -8.55 9.98 -16.55
C GLU A 123 -9.01 10.54 -15.18
N PHE A 124 -8.11 10.62 -14.22
CA PHE A 124 -8.40 11.19 -12.89
C PHE A 124 -8.41 12.72 -12.87
N LYS A 125 -8.13 13.38 -14.01
CA LYS A 125 -8.08 14.84 -14.14
C LYS A 125 -7.13 15.48 -13.12
N LEU A 126 -5.99 14.84 -12.88
CA LEU A 126 -4.98 15.32 -11.94
C LEU A 126 -4.01 16.29 -12.63
N GLU A 127 -3.87 17.49 -12.08
CA GLU A 127 -2.97 18.50 -12.60
C GLU A 127 -1.50 18.22 -12.23
N LYS A 128 -0.68 17.84 -13.21
CA LYS A 128 0.77 17.51 -13.03
C LYS A 128 1.57 18.60 -12.30
N LYS A 129 1.17 19.90 -12.48
CA LYS A 129 1.88 21.06 -11.92
C LYS A 129 1.38 21.48 -10.54
N LYS A 130 0.24 20.97 -10.08
CA LYS A 130 -0.35 21.27 -8.79
C LYS A 130 0.50 20.67 -7.66
N LYS A 131 0.62 21.37 -6.54
CA LYS A 131 1.31 20.87 -5.36
C LYS A 131 0.44 19.86 -4.61
N ILE A 132 1.06 18.83 -4.01
CA ILE A 132 0.33 17.79 -3.25
C ILE A 132 -0.52 18.41 -2.14
N SER A 133 0.02 19.41 -1.41
CA SER A 133 -0.72 20.10 -0.34
C SER A 133 -1.95 20.89 -0.81
N GLN A 134 -2.09 21.12 -2.10
CA GLN A 134 -3.23 21.86 -2.70
C GLN A 134 -4.31 20.92 -3.26
N LEU A 135 -4.08 19.60 -3.18
CA LEU A 135 -5.03 18.60 -3.61
C LEU A 135 -6.16 18.47 -2.58
N SER A 136 -7.37 18.22 -3.04
CA SER A 136 -8.44 17.77 -2.16
C SER A 136 -8.13 16.34 -1.63
N LYS A 137 -8.79 15.92 -0.55
CA LYS A 137 -8.65 14.56 -0.02
C LYS A 137 -8.89 13.50 -1.10
N GLY A 138 -9.95 13.63 -1.89
CA GLY A 138 -10.23 12.73 -3.02
C GLY A 138 -9.15 12.76 -4.10
N GLN A 139 -8.58 13.93 -4.42
CA GLN A 139 -7.47 14.02 -5.37
C GLN A 139 -6.20 13.36 -4.82
N MET A 140 -5.92 13.47 -3.52
CA MET A 140 -4.81 12.77 -2.87
C MET A 140 -5.01 11.24 -2.94
N SER A 141 -6.22 10.74 -2.68
CA SER A 141 -6.55 9.32 -2.85
C SER A 141 -6.33 8.86 -4.29
N MET A 142 -6.74 9.66 -5.29
CA MET A 142 -6.49 9.34 -6.70
C MET A 142 -4.99 9.26 -7.04
N VAL A 143 -4.15 10.11 -6.44
CA VAL A 143 -2.68 10.03 -6.61
C VAL A 143 -2.14 8.72 -6.05
N THR A 144 -2.58 8.28 -4.86
CA THR A 144 -2.12 7.02 -4.27
C THR A 144 -2.60 5.80 -5.05
N ILE A 145 -3.84 5.82 -5.52
CA ILE A 145 -4.40 4.77 -6.39
C ILE A 145 -3.61 4.70 -7.71
N LEU A 146 -3.32 5.86 -8.32
CA LEU A 146 -2.51 5.93 -9.54
C LEU A 146 -1.14 5.26 -9.34
N ILE A 147 -0.44 5.59 -8.25
CA ILE A 147 0.86 4.99 -7.93
C ILE A 147 0.71 3.48 -7.77
N ALA A 148 -0.29 3.04 -7.03
CA ALA A 148 -0.53 1.63 -6.79
C ALA A 148 -0.76 0.85 -8.09
N LEU A 149 -1.58 1.37 -8.99
CA LEU A 149 -1.87 0.74 -10.29
C LEU A 149 -0.68 0.80 -11.25
N ALA A 150 0.01 1.95 -11.32
CA ALA A 150 1.17 2.14 -12.20
C ALA A 150 2.43 1.40 -11.72
N SER A 151 2.50 1.02 -10.45
CA SER A 151 3.58 0.19 -9.90
C SER A 151 3.69 -1.18 -10.56
N LYS A 152 2.56 -1.70 -11.09
CA LYS A 152 2.44 -3.06 -11.65
C LYS A 152 2.96 -4.13 -10.69
N ALA A 153 2.88 -3.86 -9.38
CA ALA A 153 3.24 -4.84 -8.37
C ALA A 153 2.32 -6.07 -8.45
N PRO A 154 2.85 -7.29 -8.30
CA PRO A 154 2.06 -8.53 -8.26
C PRO A 154 0.96 -8.52 -7.21
N ILE A 155 1.22 -7.90 -6.05
CA ILE A 155 0.23 -7.66 -5.00
C ILE A 155 0.10 -6.16 -4.78
N THR A 156 -1.13 -5.66 -4.86
CA THR A 156 -1.46 -4.27 -4.57
C THR A 156 -2.44 -4.22 -3.40
N ILE A 157 -2.06 -3.53 -2.34
CA ILE A 157 -2.86 -3.33 -1.13
C ILE A 157 -3.25 -1.87 -1.05
N LEU A 158 -4.56 -1.61 -0.93
CA LEU A 158 -5.13 -0.27 -0.78
C LEU A 158 -5.79 -0.16 0.59
N ASP A 159 -5.33 0.78 1.43
CA ASP A 159 -5.92 1.09 2.73
C ASP A 159 -6.79 2.34 2.60
N GLU A 160 -8.11 2.18 2.74
CA GLU A 160 -9.12 3.23 2.64
C GLU A 160 -9.02 4.09 1.34
N PRO A 161 -9.06 3.49 0.14
CA PRO A 161 -8.76 4.21 -1.10
C PRO A 161 -9.79 5.27 -1.49
N ALA A 162 -10.97 5.27 -0.87
CA ALA A 162 -12.12 6.15 -1.22
C ALA A 162 -12.64 6.96 -0.02
N ALA A 163 -11.84 7.19 1.01
CA ALA A 163 -12.23 7.91 2.21
C ALA A 163 -12.26 9.44 2.03
#